data_dd9e94d85f43bd7ada590bd356441355
#
_entry.id   dd9e94d85f43bd7ada590bd356441355
#
_cell.length_a   1.000
_cell.length_b   1.000
_cell.length_c   1.000
_cell.angle_alpha   90.00
_cell.angle_beta   90.00
_cell.angle_gamma   90.00
#
_symmetry.space_group_name_H-M   'P 1'
#
loop_
_entity.id
_entity.type
_entity.pdbx_description
1 polymer ?
#
loop_
_entity_poly.entity_id
_entity_poly.type
_entity_poly.pdbx_seq_one_letter_code
_entity_poly.pdbx_strand_id
1 'polypeptide(L)'
;MMDDMNDHRGIAVILTPGRYNSAFFEHSYFAEKTGATLAYPGDLFVEDDKVYYGGMYKEKIRVGCIYRRVSDEYMDPLTFEPSSLLGVPNIMQAYRAGNVALINAIGNGVADDKGIYYFVPKMVKYYLGEDSVLQNAPTYLPYFKEDYDYVMEHLDSLVIKDVSEAGGYGVVFGSELAPEKLEELRQLIVKFPRRWIAQEVVDFKDLEILEGDQLVWRKADLRAFVVTGKETKVWKSGLTRFSRNPDSFVVNSSQGGGFKDTWVMTEEE
;
A
#
# COMPACT_ATOMS: atom_id res chain seq x y z
N MET A 1 13.97 13.63 -0.10
CA MET A 1 12.61 13.66 0.48
C MET A 1 12.62 13.71 2.01
N MET A 2 13.14 12.71 2.74
CA MET A 2 13.18 12.82 4.22
C MET A 2 13.96 14.05 4.69
N ASP A 3 15.10 14.36 4.10
CA ASP A 3 15.89 15.54 4.41
C ASP A 3 15.14 16.83 4.09
N ASP A 4 14.46 16.90 2.94
CA ASP A 4 13.67 18.08 2.55
C ASP A 4 12.50 18.34 3.50
N MET A 5 11.89 17.27 4.05
CA MET A 5 10.78 17.36 4.99
C MET A 5 11.26 17.57 6.44
N ASN A 6 12.47 17.12 6.74
CA ASN A 6 13.06 17.27 8.06
C ASN A 6 13.42 18.73 8.38
N ASP A 7 13.68 19.55 7.36
CA ASP A 7 14.05 20.96 7.49
C ASP A 7 15.19 21.16 8.54
N HIS A 8 16.13 20.20 8.59
CA HIS A 8 17.26 20.17 9.53
C HIS A 8 16.90 20.22 11.02
N ARG A 9 15.67 19.82 11.39
CA ARG A 9 15.17 19.90 12.77
C ARG A 9 15.65 18.75 13.68
N GLY A 10 16.43 17.83 13.18
CA GLY A 10 16.94 16.68 13.93
C GLY A 10 17.21 15.48 13.05
N ILE A 11 17.32 14.30 13.66
CA ILE A 11 17.52 13.06 12.91
C ILE A 11 16.24 12.62 12.19
N ALA A 12 16.43 11.84 11.12
CA ALA A 12 15.36 11.08 10.49
C ALA A 12 15.31 9.66 11.07
N VAL A 13 14.12 9.18 11.35
CA VAL A 13 13.92 7.81 11.85
C VAL A 13 12.97 7.02 10.98
N ILE A 14 13.15 5.69 10.97
CA ILE A 14 12.19 4.72 10.44
C ILE A 14 11.50 4.08 11.64
N LEU A 15 10.24 4.41 11.85
CA LEU A 15 9.43 3.82 12.92
C LEU A 15 8.89 2.46 12.47
N THR A 16 9.36 1.41 13.10
CA THR A 16 8.96 0.03 12.83
C THR A 16 8.08 -0.54 13.94
N PRO A 17 7.04 -1.34 13.62
CA PRO A 17 6.29 -2.09 14.62
C PRO A 17 7.08 -3.29 15.18
N GLY A 18 8.27 -3.57 14.64
CA GLY A 18 9.16 -4.60 15.17
C GLY A 18 9.29 -5.86 14.33
N ARG A 19 10.00 -6.85 14.89
CA ARG A 19 10.46 -8.05 14.19
C ARG A 19 9.35 -9.00 13.74
N TYR A 20 8.17 -8.90 14.30
CA TYR A 20 7.03 -9.71 13.91
C TYR A 20 6.31 -9.19 12.65
N ASN A 21 6.67 -7.99 12.17
CA ASN A 21 6.17 -7.47 10.92
C ASN A 21 6.87 -8.15 9.74
N SER A 22 6.11 -8.60 8.74
CA SER A 22 6.64 -9.30 7.55
C SER A 22 7.64 -8.47 6.75
N ALA A 23 7.52 -7.14 6.80
CA ALA A 23 8.42 -6.20 6.11
C ALA A 23 9.58 -5.70 7.00
N PHE A 24 9.83 -6.32 8.17
CA PHE A 24 10.87 -5.83 9.07
C PHE A 24 12.27 -5.81 8.45
N PHE A 25 12.59 -6.78 7.59
CA PHE A 25 13.85 -6.77 6.84
C PHE A 25 13.99 -5.50 6.00
N GLU A 26 12.94 -5.11 5.28
CA GLU A 26 12.94 -3.89 4.47
C GLU A 26 13.13 -2.65 5.33
N HIS A 27 12.48 -2.57 6.51
CA HIS A 27 12.66 -1.43 7.43
C HIS A 27 14.12 -1.28 7.86
N SER A 28 14.76 -2.39 8.21
CA SER A 28 16.17 -2.43 8.64
C SER A 28 17.10 -2.07 7.49
N TYR A 29 16.84 -2.61 6.30
CA TYR A 29 17.60 -2.32 5.08
C TYR A 29 17.50 -0.85 4.69
N PHE A 30 16.29 -0.27 4.75
CA PHE A 30 16.11 1.17 4.50
C PHE A 30 16.89 2.02 5.49
N ALA A 31 16.85 1.70 6.78
CA ALA A 31 17.62 2.41 7.80
C ALA A 31 19.11 2.37 7.47
N GLU A 32 19.65 1.19 7.17
CA GLU A 32 21.07 1.01 6.80
C GLU A 32 21.45 1.83 5.55
N LYS A 33 20.63 1.75 4.48
CA LYS A 33 20.97 2.39 3.18
C LYS A 33 20.77 3.91 3.18
N THR A 34 19.88 4.42 4.00
CA THR A 34 19.56 5.86 4.06
C THR A 34 20.32 6.59 5.18
N GLY A 35 20.92 5.86 6.12
CA GLY A 35 21.49 6.45 7.32
C GLY A 35 20.44 6.93 8.34
N ALA A 36 19.16 6.66 8.10
CA ALA A 36 18.11 6.94 9.08
C ALA A 36 18.19 5.97 10.27
N THR A 37 17.82 6.43 11.45
CA THR A 37 17.80 5.58 12.64
C THR A 37 16.60 4.66 12.63
N LEU A 38 16.79 3.35 12.76
CA LEU A 38 15.68 2.43 12.99
C LEU A 38 15.19 2.61 14.43
N ALA A 39 13.92 2.95 14.60
CA ALA A 39 13.31 3.20 15.89
C ALA A 39 12.10 2.30 16.14
N TYR A 40 11.99 1.79 17.34
CA TYR A 40 10.81 1.13 17.86
C TYR A 40 9.93 2.13 18.62
N PRO A 41 8.65 1.86 18.87
CA PRO A 41 7.77 2.77 19.62
C PRO A 41 8.37 3.24 20.96
N GLY A 42 8.96 2.32 21.72
CA GLY A 42 9.58 2.61 23.00
C GLY A 42 10.90 3.42 22.94
N ASP A 43 11.48 3.60 21.75
CA ASP A 43 12.66 4.44 21.55
C ASP A 43 12.29 5.92 21.35
N LEU A 44 11.00 6.20 21.09
CA LEU A 44 10.50 7.54 20.80
C LEU A 44 9.60 8.04 21.92
N PHE A 45 9.69 9.33 22.19
CA PHE A 45 8.79 10.00 23.11
C PHE A 45 8.58 11.46 22.71
N VAL A 46 7.51 12.07 23.21
CA VAL A 46 7.17 13.47 22.97
C VAL A 46 7.35 14.26 24.24
N GLU A 47 8.06 15.39 24.14
CA GLU A 47 8.24 16.37 25.20
C GLU A 47 8.17 17.78 24.59
N ASP A 48 7.41 18.68 25.19
CA ASP A 48 7.20 20.07 24.71
C ASP A 48 6.84 20.11 23.20
N ASP A 49 5.88 19.30 22.79
CA ASP A 49 5.43 19.16 21.40
C ASP A 49 6.53 18.79 20.39
N LYS A 50 7.58 18.16 20.85
CA LYS A 50 8.69 17.72 20.01
C LYS A 50 8.97 16.25 20.23
N VAL A 51 9.33 15.55 19.12
CA VAL A 51 9.69 14.14 19.18
C VAL A 51 11.18 13.98 19.44
N TYR A 52 11.50 13.05 20.30
CA TYR A 52 12.89 12.68 20.64
C TYR A 52 13.09 11.17 20.51
N TYR A 53 14.29 10.81 20.06
CA TYR A 53 14.83 9.45 20.12
C TYR A 53 15.73 9.36 21.34
N GLY A 54 15.55 8.33 22.13
CA GLY A 54 16.33 8.05 23.31
C GLY A 54 15.51 7.23 24.30
N GLY A 55 16.08 6.75 25.35
CA GLY A 55 15.38 6.06 26.43
C GLY A 55 15.73 6.72 27.76
N MET A 56 15.16 6.20 28.84
CA MET A 56 15.26 6.73 30.19
C MET A 56 16.72 7.01 30.68
N TYR A 57 17.71 6.41 29.99
CA TYR A 57 19.14 6.51 30.36
C TYR A 57 20.03 6.91 29.17
N LYS A 58 19.46 7.38 28.05
CA LYS A 58 20.20 7.80 26.86
C LYS A 58 20.03 9.30 26.63
N GLU A 59 21.02 9.90 26.02
CA GLU A 59 20.90 11.28 25.52
C GLU A 59 19.71 11.37 24.57
N LYS A 60 18.84 12.36 24.78
CA LYS A 60 17.70 12.60 23.92
C LYS A 60 18.14 13.34 22.67
N ILE A 61 17.85 12.75 21.51
CA ILE A 61 18.17 13.29 20.20
C ILE A 61 16.88 13.77 19.55
N ARG A 62 16.85 15.00 19.06
CA ARG A 62 15.70 15.54 18.37
C ARG A 62 15.39 14.78 17.10
N VAL A 63 14.12 14.39 16.90
CA VAL A 63 13.62 13.78 15.67
C VAL A 63 12.82 14.82 14.88
N GLY A 64 13.23 15.06 13.64
CA GLY A 64 12.56 16.01 12.76
C GLY A 64 11.68 15.36 11.71
N CYS A 65 11.97 14.09 11.34
CA CYS A 65 11.22 13.37 10.35
C CYS A 65 11.07 11.89 10.72
N ILE A 66 9.89 11.35 10.53
CA ILE A 66 9.58 9.94 10.78
C ILE A 66 9.01 9.32 9.50
N TYR A 67 9.72 8.34 8.94
CA TYR A 67 9.16 7.42 7.97
C TYR A 67 8.47 6.29 8.74
N ARG A 68 7.15 6.33 8.80
CA ARG A 68 6.35 5.40 9.58
C ARG A 68 6.03 4.12 8.81
N ARG A 69 6.17 3.00 9.48
CA ARG A 69 5.73 1.68 9.03
C ARG A 69 4.64 1.13 9.96
N VAL A 70 3.90 2.03 10.55
CA VAL A 70 2.76 1.79 11.46
C VAL A 70 1.54 2.44 10.83
N SER A 71 0.41 1.73 10.81
CA SER A 71 -0.86 2.23 10.27
C SER A 71 -1.40 3.41 11.10
N ASP A 72 -2.25 4.22 10.47
CA ASP A 72 -2.78 5.46 11.05
C ASP A 72 -3.39 5.25 12.43
N GLU A 73 -4.24 4.23 12.58
CA GLU A 73 -4.97 3.93 13.80
C GLU A 73 -4.08 3.56 14.99
N TYR A 74 -2.84 3.10 14.73
CA TYR A 74 -1.91 2.69 15.79
C TYR A 74 -0.85 3.72 16.11
N MET A 75 -0.81 4.87 15.38
CA MET A 75 0.28 5.85 15.51
C MET A 75 0.32 6.59 16.83
N ASP A 76 -0.83 6.86 17.43
CA ASP A 76 -0.93 7.61 18.70
C ASP A 76 -2.06 7.03 19.56
N PRO A 77 -1.74 6.32 20.65
CA PRO A 77 -2.75 5.74 21.53
C PRO A 77 -3.62 6.77 22.26
N LEU A 78 -3.20 8.03 22.32
CA LEU A 78 -4.01 9.11 22.93
C LEU A 78 -4.96 9.77 21.93
N THR A 79 -4.80 9.50 20.63
CA THR A 79 -5.63 10.10 19.59
C THR A 79 -6.50 9.05 18.87
N PHE A 80 -6.00 7.83 18.70
CA PHE A 80 -6.64 6.77 17.90
C PHE A 80 -6.97 5.54 18.77
N GLU A 81 -6.28 4.42 18.54
CA GLU A 81 -6.52 3.15 19.25
C GLU A 81 -5.82 3.15 20.61
N PRO A 82 -6.56 3.25 21.75
CA PRO A 82 -5.95 3.40 23.07
C PRO A 82 -5.11 2.19 23.52
N SER A 83 -5.36 1.03 22.96
CA SER A 83 -4.60 -0.20 23.29
C SER A 83 -3.33 -0.35 22.45
N SER A 84 -3.04 0.59 21.55
CA SER A 84 -1.88 0.50 20.68
C SER A 84 -0.57 0.57 21.44
N LEU A 85 0.26 -0.46 21.23
CA LEU A 85 1.66 -0.52 21.65
C LEU A 85 2.63 -0.21 20.52
N LEU A 86 2.12 0.09 19.32
CA LEU A 86 2.91 0.31 18.10
C LEU A 86 3.16 1.78 17.80
N GLY A 87 2.47 2.67 18.49
CA GLY A 87 2.54 4.10 18.30
C GLY A 87 3.35 4.82 19.38
N VAL A 88 3.40 6.13 19.28
CA VAL A 88 4.09 7.02 20.19
C VAL A 88 3.08 8.00 20.79
N PRO A 89 2.84 7.98 22.10
CA PRO A 89 1.89 8.89 22.75
C PRO A 89 2.21 10.37 22.46
N ASN A 90 1.18 11.16 22.16
CA ASN A 90 1.27 12.59 21.81
C ASN A 90 1.98 12.90 20.48
N ILE A 91 2.29 11.93 19.64
CA ILE A 91 2.95 12.21 18.36
C ILE A 91 2.08 13.09 17.46
N MET A 92 0.75 12.94 17.53
CA MET A 92 -0.18 13.77 16.78
C MET A 92 -0.19 15.23 17.24
N GLN A 93 0.09 15.49 18.51
CA GLN A 93 0.26 16.85 19.02
C GLN A 93 1.53 17.50 18.44
N ALA A 94 2.66 16.78 18.46
CA ALA A 94 3.91 17.23 17.86
C ALA A 94 3.77 17.45 16.33
N TYR A 95 3.03 16.58 15.65
CA TYR A 95 2.76 16.71 14.21
C TYR A 95 1.91 17.95 13.89
N ARG A 96 0.81 18.18 14.62
CA ARG A 96 -0.06 19.36 14.45
C ARG A 96 0.66 20.66 14.76
N ALA A 97 1.58 20.64 15.71
CA ALA A 97 2.45 21.78 16.04
C ALA A 97 3.53 22.05 14.96
N GLY A 98 3.60 21.22 13.90
CA GLY A 98 4.59 21.35 12.83
C GLY A 98 6.01 21.01 13.28
N ASN A 99 6.17 20.31 14.39
CA ASN A 99 7.47 20.00 15.00
C ASN A 99 8.08 18.67 14.52
N VAL A 100 7.35 17.87 13.78
CA VAL A 100 7.84 16.63 13.16
C VAL A 100 7.10 16.40 11.84
N ALA A 101 7.82 15.92 10.84
CA ALA A 101 7.22 15.45 9.58
C ALA A 101 6.92 13.96 9.69
N LEU A 102 5.73 13.56 9.25
CA LEU A 102 5.35 12.15 9.11
C LEU A 102 5.25 11.77 7.64
N ILE A 103 5.89 10.69 7.25
CA ILE A 103 5.89 10.14 5.89
C ILE A 103 5.32 8.71 5.96
N ASN A 104 4.22 8.40 5.30
CA ASN A 104 3.28 9.34 4.69
C ASN A 104 2.44 10.02 5.78
N ALA A 105 1.82 11.16 5.45
CA ALA A 105 0.96 11.89 6.37
C ALA A 105 -0.18 11.02 6.91
N ILE A 106 -0.64 11.35 8.10
CA ILE A 106 -1.84 10.72 8.68
C ILE A 106 -3.07 11.06 7.84
N GLY A 107 -3.95 10.09 7.65
CA GLY A 107 -5.11 10.16 6.76
C GLY A 107 -4.83 9.70 5.32
N ASN A 108 -3.56 9.47 4.99
CA ASN A 108 -3.18 9.01 3.64
C ASN A 108 -3.61 7.56 3.35
N GLY A 109 -3.99 6.80 4.38
CA GLY A 109 -4.53 5.45 4.26
C GLY A 109 -5.81 5.36 3.41
N VAL A 110 -6.50 6.47 3.18
CA VAL A 110 -7.62 6.52 2.23
C VAL A 110 -7.19 6.09 0.82
N ALA A 111 -5.93 6.29 0.45
CA ALA A 111 -5.40 5.85 -0.85
C ALA A 111 -5.20 4.32 -0.95
N ASP A 112 -5.23 3.61 0.17
CA ASP A 112 -5.13 2.14 0.21
C ASP A 112 -6.50 1.47 0.04
N ASP A 113 -7.60 2.22 0.22
CA ASP A 113 -8.96 1.73 -0.01
C ASP A 113 -9.17 1.46 -1.51
N LYS A 114 -9.52 0.22 -1.84
CA LYS A 114 -9.73 -0.18 -3.24
C LYS A 114 -10.88 0.56 -3.92
N GLY A 115 -11.83 1.10 -3.15
CA GLY A 115 -12.91 1.93 -3.69
C GLY A 115 -12.41 3.24 -4.31
N ILE A 116 -11.29 3.79 -3.81
CA ILE A 116 -10.68 5.01 -4.39
C ILE A 116 -10.24 4.78 -5.84
N TYR A 117 -9.79 3.58 -6.18
CA TYR A 117 -9.39 3.22 -7.53
C TYR A 117 -10.48 3.54 -8.58
N TYR A 118 -11.75 3.29 -8.24
CA TYR A 118 -12.90 3.63 -9.07
C TYR A 118 -13.00 5.14 -9.41
N PHE A 119 -12.58 6.00 -8.46
CA PHE A 119 -12.69 7.44 -8.63
C PHE A 119 -11.47 8.07 -9.30
N VAL A 120 -10.32 7.39 -9.34
CA VAL A 120 -9.07 7.97 -9.86
C VAL A 120 -9.23 8.57 -11.27
N PRO A 121 -9.81 7.90 -12.28
CA PRO A 121 -9.98 8.51 -13.59
C PRO A 121 -10.88 9.74 -13.56
N LYS A 122 -11.93 9.71 -12.72
CA LYS A 122 -12.85 10.84 -12.52
C LYS A 122 -12.16 12.03 -11.85
N MET A 123 -11.27 11.76 -10.89
CA MET A 123 -10.45 12.78 -10.23
C MET A 123 -9.44 13.40 -11.18
N VAL A 124 -8.77 12.60 -12.01
CA VAL A 124 -7.86 13.10 -13.05
C VAL A 124 -8.61 14.04 -13.98
N LYS A 125 -9.78 13.63 -14.47
CA LYS A 125 -10.63 14.49 -15.33
C LYS A 125 -11.07 15.77 -14.65
N TYR A 126 -11.47 15.67 -13.38
CA TYR A 126 -11.97 16.82 -12.63
C TYR A 126 -10.86 17.85 -12.30
N TYR A 127 -9.72 17.39 -11.78
CA TYR A 127 -8.67 18.28 -11.30
C TYR A 127 -7.70 18.74 -12.39
N LEU A 128 -7.44 17.90 -13.39
CA LEU A 128 -6.44 18.17 -14.43
C LEU A 128 -7.08 18.52 -15.78
N GLY A 129 -8.37 18.23 -15.98
CA GLY A 129 -9.06 18.38 -17.27
C GLY A 129 -8.64 17.36 -18.32
N GLU A 130 -7.84 16.36 -17.93
CA GLU A 130 -7.23 15.35 -18.78
C GLU A 130 -7.93 14.00 -18.64
N ASP A 131 -7.73 13.12 -19.60
CA ASP A 131 -8.09 11.71 -19.47
C ASP A 131 -6.88 10.93 -18.93
N SER A 132 -7.14 9.85 -18.19
CA SER A 132 -6.06 9.02 -17.63
C SER A 132 -5.21 8.41 -18.75
N VAL A 133 -3.89 8.62 -18.70
CA VAL A 133 -2.93 8.01 -19.65
C VAL A 133 -2.89 6.49 -19.46
N LEU A 134 -2.87 6.03 -18.22
CA LEU A 134 -2.96 4.60 -17.90
C LEU A 134 -4.43 4.23 -17.67
N GLN A 135 -4.86 3.17 -18.34
CA GLN A 135 -6.22 2.66 -18.15
C GLN A 135 -6.30 1.83 -16.87
N ASN A 136 -7.36 2.07 -16.11
CA ASN A 136 -7.71 1.23 -14.97
C ASN A 136 -8.43 -0.03 -15.47
N ALA A 137 -8.30 -1.13 -14.73
CA ALA A 137 -9.22 -2.25 -14.91
C ALA A 137 -10.66 -1.76 -14.69
N PRO A 138 -11.61 -2.12 -15.55
CA PRO A 138 -13.01 -1.77 -15.34
C PRO A 138 -13.45 -2.18 -13.94
N THR A 139 -13.94 -1.22 -13.19
CA THR A 139 -14.23 -1.38 -11.75
C THR A 139 -15.64 -0.89 -11.44
N TYR A 140 -16.34 -1.62 -10.62
CA TYR A 140 -17.73 -1.40 -10.25
C TYR A 140 -17.85 -1.35 -8.74
N LEU A 141 -18.66 -0.39 -8.24
CA LEU A 141 -18.99 -0.28 -6.83
C LEU A 141 -20.45 -0.68 -6.60
N PRO A 142 -20.74 -1.85 -6.03
CA PRO A 142 -22.13 -2.30 -5.77
C PRO A 142 -22.95 -1.34 -4.91
N TYR A 143 -22.33 -0.34 -4.31
CA TYR A 143 -23.01 0.76 -3.64
C TYR A 143 -23.84 1.64 -4.56
N PHE A 144 -23.43 1.81 -5.84
CA PHE A 144 -24.17 2.56 -6.84
C PHE A 144 -25.09 1.62 -7.61
N LYS A 145 -26.32 2.05 -7.85
CA LYS A 145 -27.36 1.19 -8.41
C LYS A 145 -26.99 0.61 -9.79
N GLU A 146 -26.42 1.44 -10.65
CA GLU A 146 -26.03 1.00 -12.00
C GLU A 146 -24.96 -0.09 -11.96
N ASP A 147 -23.93 0.11 -11.12
CA ASP A 147 -22.87 -0.87 -10.92
C ASP A 147 -23.38 -2.13 -10.20
N TYR A 148 -24.31 -1.96 -9.25
CA TYR A 148 -24.94 -3.06 -8.53
C TYR A 148 -25.65 -4.04 -9.48
N ASP A 149 -26.48 -3.51 -10.36
CA ASP A 149 -27.26 -4.33 -11.28
C ASP A 149 -26.29 -5.15 -12.19
N TYR A 150 -25.23 -4.50 -12.69
CA TYR A 150 -24.18 -5.15 -13.48
C TYR A 150 -23.45 -6.25 -12.69
N VAL A 151 -23.00 -5.95 -11.47
CA VAL A 151 -22.26 -6.92 -10.64
C VAL A 151 -23.11 -8.13 -10.30
N MET A 152 -24.42 -7.94 -10.02
CA MET A 152 -25.33 -9.05 -9.73
C MET A 152 -25.57 -9.96 -10.94
N GLU A 153 -25.57 -9.40 -12.12
CA GLU A 153 -25.74 -10.17 -13.38
C GLU A 153 -24.46 -10.95 -13.75
N HIS A 154 -23.27 -10.37 -13.49
CA HIS A 154 -21.99 -10.89 -13.95
C HIS A 154 -21.08 -11.42 -12.83
N LEU A 155 -21.63 -11.71 -11.66
CA LEU A 155 -20.85 -12.07 -10.47
C LEU A 155 -19.93 -13.28 -10.68
N ASP A 156 -20.32 -14.22 -11.51
CA ASP A 156 -19.58 -15.43 -11.88
C ASP A 156 -18.36 -15.17 -12.78
N SER A 157 -18.27 -14.00 -13.41
CA SER A 157 -17.16 -13.64 -14.31
C SER A 157 -16.26 -12.55 -13.74
N LEU A 158 -16.64 -11.92 -12.63
CA LEU A 158 -15.93 -10.81 -12.03
C LEU A 158 -14.97 -11.25 -10.91
N VAL A 159 -13.98 -10.40 -10.64
CA VAL A 159 -13.13 -10.47 -9.45
C VAL A 159 -13.71 -9.59 -8.37
N ILE A 160 -14.10 -10.16 -7.26
CA ILE A 160 -14.69 -9.46 -6.13
C ILE A 160 -13.64 -9.27 -5.04
N LYS A 161 -13.55 -8.06 -4.50
CA LYS A 161 -12.54 -7.70 -3.49
C LYS A 161 -13.17 -6.95 -2.34
N ASP A 162 -12.75 -7.27 -1.12
CA ASP A 162 -13.02 -6.44 0.04
C ASP A 162 -12.20 -5.13 -0.06
N VAL A 163 -12.85 -3.99 0.15
CA VAL A 163 -12.21 -2.66 -0.02
C VAL A 163 -11.08 -2.42 0.99
N SER A 164 -11.19 -3.00 2.17
CA SER A 164 -10.28 -2.77 3.30
C SER A 164 -9.12 -3.78 3.39
N GLU A 165 -9.25 -4.95 2.76
CA GLU A 165 -8.24 -6.00 2.84
C GLU A 165 -7.03 -5.69 1.93
N ALA A 166 -5.84 -6.15 2.33
CA ALA A 166 -4.59 -5.96 1.61
C ALA A 166 -3.87 -7.30 1.36
N GLY A 167 -2.80 -7.30 0.57
CA GLY A 167 -1.93 -8.47 0.39
C GLY A 167 -2.54 -9.62 -0.41
N GLY A 168 -3.63 -9.39 -1.15
CA GLY A 168 -4.35 -10.44 -1.91
C GLY A 168 -5.36 -11.22 -1.07
N TYR A 169 -5.50 -10.91 0.22
CA TYR A 169 -6.58 -11.44 1.04
C TYR A 169 -7.92 -10.80 0.63
N GLY A 170 -8.99 -11.56 0.74
CA GLY A 170 -10.34 -11.10 0.36
C GLY A 170 -10.55 -10.88 -1.14
N VAL A 171 -9.67 -11.43 -1.99
CA VAL A 171 -9.85 -11.45 -3.45
C VAL A 171 -10.49 -12.78 -3.84
N VAL A 172 -11.62 -12.70 -4.53
CA VAL A 172 -12.40 -13.85 -4.92
C VAL A 172 -12.70 -13.77 -6.41
N PHE A 173 -12.36 -14.79 -7.17
CA PHE A 173 -12.74 -14.93 -8.56
C PHE A 173 -14.10 -15.63 -8.64
N GLY A 174 -15.10 -14.97 -9.21
CA GLY A 174 -16.44 -15.52 -9.32
C GLY A 174 -16.46 -16.84 -10.10
N SER A 175 -15.62 -16.94 -11.14
CA SER A 175 -15.48 -18.14 -11.97
C SER A 175 -14.90 -19.37 -11.25
N GLU A 176 -14.26 -19.17 -10.12
CA GLU A 176 -13.66 -20.26 -9.32
C GLU A 176 -14.58 -20.75 -8.21
N LEU A 177 -15.73 -20.10 -8.00
CA LEU A 177 -16.65 -20.45 -6.94
C LEU A 177 -17.67 -21.51 -7.34
N ALA A 178 -17.94 -22.43 -6.42
CA ALA A 178 -19.10 -23.29 -6.55
C ALA A 178 -20.40 -22.46 -6.43
N PRO A 179 -21.51 -22.89 -7.06
CA PRO A 179 -22.77 -22.13 -7.08
C PRO A 179 -23.27 -21.69 -5.70
N GLU A 180 -23.11 -22.53 -4.69
CA GLU A 180 -23.54 -22.25 -3.32
C GLU A 180 -22.70 -21.10 -2.72
N LYS A 181 -21.39 -21.07 -2.99
CA LYS A 181 -20.49 -20.02 -2.52
C LYS A 181 -20.70 -18.71 -3.25
N LEU A 182 -21.03 -18.78 -4.54
CA LEU A 182 -21.38 -17.62 -5.35
C LEU A 182 -22.66 -16.96 -4.79
N GLU A 183 -23.64 -17.76 -4.38
CA GLU A 183 -24.87 -17.24 -3.78
C GLU A 183 -24.64 -16.67 -2.37
N GLU A 184 -23.79 -17.29 -1.54
CA GLU A 184 -23.36 -16.70 -0.26
C GLU A 184 -22.70 -15.33 -0.47
N LEU A 185 -21.81 -15.21 -1.45
CA LEU A 185 -21.15 -13.95 -1.79
C LEU A 185 -22.16 -12.90 -2.28
N ARG A 186 -23.12 -13.30 -3.11
CA ARG A 186 -24.22 -12.44 -3.56
C ARG A 186 -24.97 -11.84 -2.37
N GLN A 187 -25.34 -12.65 -1.40
CA GLN A 187 -26.04 -12.19 -0.20
C GLN A 187 -25.17 -11.25 0.66
N LEU A 188 -23.87 -11.49 0.74
CA LEU A 188 -22.94 -10.60 1.44
C LEU A 188 -22.85 -9.22 0.77
N ILE A 189 -22.82 -9.18 -0.56
CA ILE A 189 -22.81 -7.93 -1.32
C ILE A 189 -24.11 -7.16 -1.12
N VAL A 190 -25.26 -7.85 -1.17
CA VAL A 190 -26.58 -7.25 -0.87
C VAL A 190 -26.59 -6.62 0.52
N LYS A 191 -26.07 -7.34 1.51
CA LYS A 191 -26.08 -6.90 2.91
C LYS A 191 -25.10 -5.75 3.21
N PHE A 192 -23.95 -5.76 2.54
CA PHE A 192 -22.86 -4.82 2.79
C PHE A 192 -22.28 -4.24 1.49
N PRO A 193 -23.04 -3.52 0.67
CA PRO A 193 -22.61 -3.12 -0.67
C PRO A 193 -21.40 -2.18 -0.67
N ARG A 194 -21.17 -1.42 0.40
CA ARG A 194 -20.00 -0.52 0.53
C ARG A 194 -18.69 -1.26 0.81
N ARG A 195 -18.77 -2.51 1.23
CA ARG A 195 -17.61 -3.32 1.58
C ARG A 195 -16.90 -3.90 0.35
N TRP A 196 -17.55 -3.90 -0.79
CA TRP A 196 -17.10 -4.65 -1.95
C TRP A 196 -16.83 -3.76 -3.14
N ILE A 197 -15.81 -4.13 -3.91
CA ILE A 197 -15.63 -3.72 -5.29
C ILE A 197 -15.65 -4.97 -6.18
N ALA A 198 -16.08 -4.78 -7.42
CA ALA A 198 -15.99 -5.79 -8.46
C ALA A 198 -15.15 -5.25 -9.60
N GLN A 199 -14.35 -6.10 -10.22
CA GLN A 199 -13.50 -5.74 -11.35
C GLN A 199 -13.58 -6.80 -12.43
N GLU A 200 -13.43 -6.36 -13.69
CA GLU A 200 -13.17 -7.29 -14.79
C GLU A 200 -11.86 -8.05 -14.56
N VAL A 201 -11.82 -9.30 -14.97
CA VAL A 201 -10.59 -10.08 -14.97
C VAL A 201 -9.64 -9.47 -16.00
N VAL A 202 -8.49 -9.02 -15.54
CA VAL A 202 -7.42 -8.54 -16.41
C VAL A 202 -6.57 -9.74 -16.82
N ASP A 203 -6.48 -9.97 -18.12
CA ASP A 203 -5.56 -10.97 -18.65
C ASP A 203 -4.14 -10.43 -18.62
N PHE A 204 -3.39 -10.84 -17.60
CA PHE A 204 -2.00 -10.46 -17.44
C PHE A 204 -1.16 -11.05 -18.57
N LYS A 205 -0.23 -10.25 -19.07
CA LYS A 205 0.73 -10.72 -20.05
C LYS A 205 1.61 -11.81 -19.44
N ASP A 206 1.82 -12.87 -20.21
CA ASP A 206 2.79 -13.89 -19.85
C ASP A 206 4.21 -13.40 -20.13
N LEU A 207 5.12 -13.67 -19.21
CA LEU A 207 6.54 -13.43 -19.36
C LEU A 207 7.32 -14.74 -19.16
N GLU A 208 8.39 -14.90 -19.94
CA GLU A 208 9.32 -15.99 -19.71
C GLU A 208 10.12 -15.79 -18.43
N ILE A 209 10.15 -16.81 -17.60
CA ILE A 209 10.97 -16.88 -16.42
C ILE A 209 11.80 -18.16 -16.41
N LEU A 210 12.96 -18.12 -15.77
CA LEU A 210 13.81 -19.30 -15.61
C LEU A 210 13.42 -20.03 -14.32
N GLU A 211 12.94 -21.27 -14.47
CA GLU A 211 12.72 -22.20 -13.37
C GLU A 211 13.66 -23.39 -13.51
N GLY A 212 14.66 -23.49 -12.62
CA GLY A 212 15.77 -24.42 -12.83
C GLY A 212 16.52 -24.12 -14.13
N ASP A 213 16.53 -25.06 -15.06
CA ASP A 213 17.19 -24.94 -16.36
C ASP A 213 16.18 -24.75 -17.53
N GLN A 214 14.92 -24.44 -17.23
CA GLN A 214 13.86 -24.30 -18.24
C GLN A 214 13.26 -22.92 -18.23
N LEU A 215 12.97 -22.40 -19.42
CA LEU A 215 12.15 -21.20 -19.60
C LEU A 215 10.68 -21.61 -19.58
N VAL A 216 9.90 -20.99 -18.70
CA VAL A 216 8.46 -21.20 -18.55
C VAL A 216 7.72 -19.88 -18.58
N TRP A 217 6.49 -19.91 -19.07
CA TRP A 217 5.64 -18.73 -19.11
C TRP A 217 4.84 -18.59 -17.83
N ARG A 218 4.80 -17.36 -17.29
CA ARG A 218 4.05 -17.02 -16.07
C ARG A 218 3.37 -15.67 -16.19
N LYS A 219 2.18 -15.58 -15.63
CA LYS A 219 1.48 -14.30 -15.47
C LYS A 219 2.33 -13.34 -14.65
N ALA A 220 2.46 -12.10 -15.13
CA ALA A 220 3.31 -11.10 -14.51
C ALA A 220 2.67 -9.71 -14.50
N ASP A 221 3.05 -8.90 -13.52
CA ASP A 221 2.74 -7.49 -13.45
C ASP A 221 3.99 -6.64 -13.18
N LEU A 222 3.89 -5.33 -13.42
CA LEU A 222 4.91 -4.36 -13.10
C LEU A 222 4.42 -3.43 -12.00
N ARG A 223 5.16 -3.36 -10.90
CA ARG A 223 4.99 -2.31 -9.88
C ARG A 223 5.96 -1.16 -10.17
N ALA A 224 5.41 -0.03 -10.57
CA ALA A 224 6.15 1.23 -10.63
C ALA A 224 6.20 1.91 -9.25
N PHE A 225 7.24 2.69 -9.00
CA PHE A 225 7.40 3.45 -7.78
C PHE A 225 7.41 4.95 -8.10
N VAL A 226 6.57 5.69 -7.39
CA VAL A 226 6.43 7.13 -7.55
C VAL A 226 6.64 7.79 -6.19
N VAL A 227 7.48 8.82 -6.16
CA VAL A 227 7.74 9.62 -4.97
C VAL A 227 7.40 11.07 -5.26
N THR A 228 6.50 11.64 -4.47
CA THR A 228 6.07 13.03 -4.59
C THR A 228 6.58 13.85 -3.40
N GLY A 229 7.35 14.88 -3.69
CA GLY A 229 7.79 15.90 -2.75
C GLY A 229 7.52 17.28 -3.36
N LYS A 230 8.55 18.14 -3.47
CA LYS A 230 8.47 19.38 -4.27
C LYS A 230 8.25 19.06 -5.75
N GLU A 231 8.75 17.93 -6.18
CA GLU A 231 8.58 17.38 -7.53
C GLU A 231 8.11 15.93 -7.42
N THR A 232 7.38 15.47 -8.43
CA THR A 232 7.04 14.05 -8.57
C THR A 232 8.12 13.36 -9.40
N LYS A 233 8.67 12.28 -8.85
CA LYS A 233 9.69 11.45 -9.50
C LYS A 233 9.20 10.02 -9.62
N VAL A 234 9.28 9.50 -10.83
CA VAL A 234 9.06 8.07 -11.10
C VAL A 234 10.43 7.39 -11.07
N TRP A 235 10.54 6.30 -10.33
CA TRP A 235 11.74 5.49 -10.32
C TRP A 235 12.00 4.91 -11.72
N LYS A 236 13.24 5.01 -12.20
CA LYS A 236 13.62 4.58 -13.56
C LYS A 236 13.63 3.06 -13.78
N SER A 237 13.14 2.32 -12.84
CA SER A 237 12.98 0.88 -12.88
C SER A 237 11.66 0.54 -12.22
N GLY A 238 11.42 -0.73 -11.96
CA GLY A 238 10.22 -1.23 -11.29
C GLY A 238 10.47 -2.58 -10.65
N LEU A 239 9.45 -3.13 -10.06
CA LEU A 239 9.44 -4.49 -9.57
C LEU A 239 8.52 -5.32 -10.46
N THR A 240 9.09 -6.16 -11.32
CA THR A 240 8.32 -7.16 -12.07
C THR A 240 8.05 -8.34 -11.15
N ARG A 241 6.75 -8.60 -10.89
CA ARG A 241 6.32 -9.75 -10.10
C ARG A 241 5.72 -10.79 -11.03
N PHE A 242 5.82 -12.06 -10.67
CA PHE A 242 5.21 -13.14 -11.44
C PHE A 242 4.59 -14.20 -10.53
N SER A 243 3.54 -14.86 -11.02
CA SER A 243 2.96 -16.01 -10.35
C SER A 243 3.85 -17.23 -10.51
N ARG A 244 4.11 -17.98 -9.42
CA ARG A 244 4.77 -19.28 -9.52
C ARG A 244 3.83 -20.40 -9.95
N ASN A 245 2.53 -20.21 -9.74
CA ASN A 245 1.51 -21.13 -10.23
C ASN A 245 1.08 -20.71 -11.63
N PRO A 246 1.22 -21.57 -12.67
CA PRO A 246 0.83 -21.23 -14.03
C PRO A 246 -0.67 -20.91 -14.18
N ASP A 247 -1.51 -21.47 -13.31
CA ASP A 247 -2.96 -21.32 -13.37
C ASP A 247 -3.48 -20.17 -12.48
N SER A 248 -2.59 -19.42 -11.83
CA SER A 248 -2.98 -18.36 -10.89
C SER A 248 -2.67 -16.98 -11.43
N PHE A 249 -3.63 -16.07 -11.30
CA PHE A 249 -3.45 -14.63 -11.54
C PHE A 249 -2.81 -13.90 -10.34
N VAL A 250 -2.57 -14.60 -9.23
CA VAL A 250 -2.00 -13.97 -8.03
C VAL A 250 -0.48 -13.91 -8.13
N VAL A 251 0.05 -12.72 -8.34
CA VAL A 251 1.50 -12.45 -8.45
C VAL A 251 2.13 -11.96 -7.14
N ASN A 252 1.35 -11.90 -6.06
CA ASN A 252 1.81 -11.29 -4.82
C ASN A 252 2.84 -12.18 -4.09
N SER A 253 3.97 -11.60 -3.69
CA SER A 253 5.04 -12.31 -2.98
C SER A 253 4.59 -12.90 -1.63
N SER A 254 3.62 -12.26 -0.95
CA SER A 254 3.03 -12.81 0.29
C SER A 254 2.27 -14.12 0.08
N GLN A 255 1.89 -14.43 -1.15
CA GLN A 255 1.23 -15.67 -1.55
C GLN A 255 2.12 -16.58 -2.40
N GLY A 256 3.45 -16.41 -2.29
CA GLY A 256 4.42 -17.26 -2.96
C GLY A 256 4.82 -16.82 -4.36
N GLY A 257 4.39 -15.64 -4.81
CA GLY A 257 4.84 -15.05 -6.07
C GLY A 257 6.37 -14.81 -6.09
N GLY A 258 6.92 -14.78 -7.29
CA GLY A 258 8.31 -14.44 -7.55
C GLY A 258 8.49 -13.00 -8.01
N PHE A 259 9.74 -12.60 -8.17
CA PHE A 259 10.09 -11.32 -8.78
C PHE A 259 11.30 -11.48 -9.68
N LYS A 260 11.44 -10.56 -10.61
CA LYS A 260 12.61 -10.45 -11.50
C LYS A 260 12.99 -8.98 -11.71
N ASP A 261 14.23 -8.75 -12.09
CA ASP A 261 14.71 -7.42 -12.41
C ASP A 261 13.94 -6.80 -13.58
N THR A 262 13.70 -5.51 -13.49
CA THR A 262 13.06 -4.74 -14.55
C THR A 262 14.09 -3.84 -15.20
N TRP A 263 14.33 -4.08 -16.48
CA TRP A 263 15.22 -3.26 -17.30
C TRP A 263 14.37 -2.35 -18.19
N VAL A 264 14.63 -1.07 -18.11
CA VAL A 264 14.01 -0.07 -18.98
C VAL A 264 14.96 0.18 -20.14
N MET A 265 14.54 -0.27 -21.31
CA MET A 265 15.31 -0.03 -22.55
C MET A 265 15.13 1.42 -22.96
N THR A 266 16.24 2.10 -23.29
CA THR A 266 16.19 3.37 -24.02
C THR A 266 16.18 3.03 -25.52
N GLU A 267 15.34 3.72 -26.28
CA GLU A 267 15.49 3.70 -27.73
C GLU A 267 16.86 4.30 -28.07
N GLU A 268 17.69 3.53 -28.75
CA GLU A 268 18.89 4.09 -29.35
C GLU A 268 18.44 5.04 -30.46
N GLU A 269 18.86 6.31 -30.40
CA GLU A 269 18.70 7.28 -31.48
C GLU A 269 19.41 6.85 -32.77
#